data_070f8ead7138d912d3f2c4085f1fdf6f
#
_entry.id   070f8ead7138d912d3f2c4085f1fdf6f
#
_cell.length_a   1.000
_cell.length_b   1.000
_cell.length_c   1.000
_cell.angle_alpha   90.00
_cell.angle_beta   90.00
_cell.angle_gamma   90.00
#
_symmetry.space_group_name_H-M   'P 1'
#
loop_
_entity.id
_entity.type
_entity.pdbx_description
1 polymer ?
#
loop_
_entity_poly.entity_id
_entity_poly.type
_entity_poly.pdbx_seq_one_letter_code
_entity_poly.pdbx_strand_id
1 'polypeptide(L)'
;MSETSPLEVHVLASGSKGNCTVIKKGNSVILHDVGISCRRIVNGLKELHIDMSQVEGIFISHEHTDHIAGLQQLLKRFDIPVYTKQGTWREIQDKLIVPKHQLVELTKGSLELGNLTVEPFSVSHDAADPIGINVYSGKDKATVVTDTGV
;
A
#
# COMPACT_ATOMS: atom_id res chain seq x y z
N MET A 1 -11.39 -3.74 -21.45
CA MET A 1 -11.96 -2.51 -20.90
C MET A 1 -11.91 -2.56 -19.40
N SER A 2 -11.38 -1.52 -18.77
CA SER A 2 -11.21 -1.50 -17.33
C SER A 2 -12.54 -1.56 -16.56
N GLU A 3 -13.60 -1.07 -17.12
CA GLU A 3 -14.93 -1.05 -16.49
C GLU A 3 -15.49 -2.45 -16.24
N THR A 4 -15.11 -3.42 -17.08
CA THR A 4 -15.60 -4.78 -16.97
C THR A 4 -14.65 -5.68 -16.20
N SER A 5 -13.46 -5.20 -15.87
CA SER A 5 -12.49 -5.97 -15.09
C SER A 5 -12.92 -6.04 -13.63
N PRO A 6 -12.75 -7.20 -12.98
CA PRO A 6 -13.08 -7.29 -11.55
C PRO A 6 -12.07 -6.55 -10.69
N LEU A 7 -12.51 -6.16 -9.49
CA LEU A 7 -11.60 -5.70 -8.46
C LEU A 7 -10.93 -6.94 -7.86
N GLU A 8 -9.62 -6.99 -7.91
CA GLU A 8 -8.84 -8.15 -7.45
C GLU A 8 -7.99 -7.79 -6.24
N VAL A 9 -7.89 -8.70 -5.31
CA VAL A 9 -7.03 -8.57 -4.13
C VAL A 9 -6.13 -9.80 -4.08
N HIS A 10 -4.82 -9.57 -4.07
CA HIS A 10 -3.83 -10.64 -4.01
C HIS A 10 -2.89 -10.42 -2.83
N VAL A 11 -2.82 -11.36 -1.92
CA VAL A 11 -1.93 -11.26 -0.77
C VAL A 11 -0.59 -11.89 -1.14
N LEU A 12 0.46 -11.08 -1.27
CA LEU A 12 1.80 -11.58 -1.55
C LEU A 12 2.45 -12.16 -0.30
N ALA A 13 2.15 -11.58 0.86
CA ALA A 13 2.65 -12.08 2.13
C ALA A 13 1.79 -11.53 3.26
N SER A 14 1.66 -12.31 4.33
CA SER A 14 0.97 -11.87 5.54
C SER A 14 1.61 -12.53 6.76
N GLY A 15 1.56 -11.83 7.90
CA GLY A 15 2.08 -12.34 9.16
C GLY A 15 3.26 -11.55 9.68
N SER A 16 3.89 -12.09 10.74
CA SER A 16 4.97 -11.39 11.44
C SER A 16 6.27 -11.28 10.64
N LYS A 17 6.40 -12.03 9.56
CA LYS A 17 7.60 -11.99 8.71
C LYS A 17 7.48 -11.03 7.54
N GLY A 18 6.32 -10.45 7.33
CA GLY A 18 6.12 -9.46 6.29
C GLY A 18 4.72 -9.45 5.74
N ASN A 19 4.26 -8.27 5.36
CA ASN A 19 2.91 -8.05 4.84
C ASN A 19 2.96 -7.25 3.55
N CYS A 20 2.24 -7.70 2.54
CA CYS A 20 2.12 -6.98 1.28
C CYS A 20 0.88 -7.49 0.54
N THR A 21 -0.03 -6.59 0.23
CA THR A 21 -1.27 -6.90 -0.48
C THR A 21 -1.36 -6.06 -1.74
N VAL A 22 -1.76 -6.69 -2.85
CA VAL A 22 -1.94 -6.04 -4.14
C VAL A 22 -3.43 -5.88 -4.40
N ILE A 23 -3.84 -4.68 -4.77
CA ILE A 23 -5.22 -4.41 -5.15
C ILE A 23 -5.21 -3.88 -6.58
N LYS A 24 -5.99 -4.52 -7.45
CA LYS A 24 -5.93 -4.28 -8.88
C LYS A 24 -7.31 -4.19 -9.49
N LYS A 25 -7.50 -3.23 -10.39
CA LYS A 25 -8.62 -3.20 -11.31
C LYS A 25 -8.14 -2.74 -12.68
N GLY A 26 -8.23 -3.62 -13.68
CA GLY A 26 -7.68 -3.32 -15.00
C GLY A 26 -6.19 -3.04 -14.91
N ASN A 27 -5.77 -1.86 -15.37
CA ASN A 27 -4.37 -1.46 -15.32
C ASN A 27 -4.03 -0.62 -14.08
N SER A 28 -4.99 -0.42 -13.19
CA SER A 28 -4.78 0.37 -11.97
C SER A 28 -4.42 -0.55 -10.83
N VAL A 29 -3.26 -0.35 -10.24
CA VAL A 29 -2.72 -1.19 -9.16
C VAL A 29 -2.25 -0.32 -8.02
N ILE A 30 -2.57 -0.74 -6.79
CA ILE A 30 -1.99 -0.14 -5.59
C ILE A 30 -1.47 -1.25 -4.69
N LEU A 31 -0.51 -0.91 -3.84
CA LEU A 31 0.02 -1.83 -2.83
C LEU A 31 -0.40 -1.35 -1.45
N HIS A 32 -0.76 -2.29 -0.59
CA HIS A 32 -1.03 -2.03 0.82
C HIS A 32 0.05 -2.75 1.61
N ASP A 33 0.93 -1.96 2.21
CA ASP A 33 2.14 -2.39 2.90
C ASP A 33 3.17 -3.04 1.97
N VAL A 34 4.42 -2.88 2.31
CA VAL A 34 5.57 -3.42 1.56
C VAL A 34 6.58 -4.01 2.54
N GLY A 35 6.09 -4.93 3.37
CA GLY A 35 6.86 -5.53 4.46
C GLY A 35 7.75 -6.70 4.07
N ILE A 36 7.90 -6.96 2.77
CA ILE A 36 8.81 -7.98 2.24
C ILE A 36 9.85 -7.29 1.36
N SER A 37 10.89 -8.03 0.96
CA SER A 37 11.96 -7.42 0.18
C SER A 37 11.45 -6.87 -1.16
N CYS A 38 12.12 -5.84 -1.66
CA CYS A 38 11.79 -5.26 -2.95
C CYS A 38 11.81 -6.34 -4.05
N ARG A 39 12.77 -7.24 -4.01
CA ARG A 39 12.88 -8.35 -4.96
C ARG A 39 11.63 -9.23 -4.95
N ARG A 40 11.16 -9.59 -3.75
CA ARG A 40 9.95 -10.41 -3.61
C ARG A 40 8.71 -9.69 -4.12
N ILE A 41 8.64 -8.37 -3.90
CA ILE A 41 7.51 -7.58 -4.40
C ILE A 41 7.50 -7.58 -5.93
N VAL A 42 8.63 -7.27 -6.55
CA VAL A 42 8.74 -7.22 -8.02
C VAL A 42 8.43 -8.59 -8.62
N ASN A 43 8.97 -9.66 -8.04
CA ASN A 43 8.73 -11.00 -8.54
C ASN A 43 7.27 -11.44 -8.36
N GLY A 44 6.67 -11.09 -7.22
CA GLY A 44 5.27 -11.41 -6.97
C GLY A 44 4.33 -10.71 -7.95
N LEU A 45 4.63 -9.46 -8.30
CA LEU A 45 3.84 -8.74 -9.29
C LEU A 45 4.01 -9.36 -10.68
N LYS A 46 5.23 -9.78 -11.04
CA LYS A 46 5.46 -10.45 -12.31
C LYS A 46 4.65 -11.73 -12.45
N GLU A 47 4.52 -12.50 -11.39
CA GLU A 47 3.71 -13.71 -11.38
C GLU A 47 2.24 -13.42 -11.63
N LEU A 48 1.79 -12.23 -11.26
CA LEU A 48 0.43 -11.75 -11.51
C LEU A 48 0.31 -11.01 -12.85
N HIS A 49 1.36 -11.01 -13.65
CA HIS A 49 1.44 -10.28 -14.92
C HIS A 49 1.23 -8.77 -14.74
N ILE A 50 1.77 -8.24 -13.64
CA ILE A 50 1.72 -6.81 -13.34
C ILE A 50 3.11 -6.20 -13.46
N ASP A 51 3.22 -5.12 -14.23
CA ASP A 51 4.44 -4.35 -14.34
C ASP A 51 4.46 -3.28 -13.24
N MET A 52 5.64 -2.99 -12.68
CA MET A 52 5.76 -1.96 -11.64
C MET A 52 5.27 -0.59 -12.11
N SER A 53 5.32 -0.31 -13.40
CA SER A 53 4.80 0.94 -13.95
C SER A 53 3.30 1.11 -13.77
N GLN A 54 2.57 0.02 -13.50
CA GLN A 54 1.14 0.08 -13.26
C GLN A 54 0.79 0.46 -11.81
N VAL A 55 1.77 0.40 -10.91
CA VAL A 55 1.54 0.70 -9.50
C VAL A 55 1.42 2.21 -9.31
N GLU A 56 0.25 2.67 -8.94
CA GLU A 56 -0.04 4.10 -8.82
C GLU A 56 0.17 4.65 -7.42
N GLY A 57 0.29 3.79 -6.43
CA GLY A 57 0.54 4.24 -5.08
C GLY A 57 0.78 3.08 -4.12
N ILE A 58 1.44 3.40 -3.02
CA ILE A 58 1.68 2.48 -1.92
C ILE A 58 1.01 3.07 -0.69
N PHE A 59 0.19 2.29 0.00
CA PHE A 59 -0.45 2.71 1.24
C PHE A 59 0.18 1.95 2.40
N ILE A 60 0.68 2.66 3.41
CA ILE A 60 1.31 2.05 4.57
C ILE A 60 0.34 2.11 5.75
N SER A 61 0.03 0.94 6.31
CA SER A 61 -0.90 0.85 7.44
C SER A 61 -0.28 1.40 8.72
N HIS A 62 0.97 1.05 8.99
CA HIS A 62 1.70 1.56 10.15
C HIS A 62 3.19 1.27 9.99
N GLU A 63 3.99 1.78 10.91
CA GLU A 63 5.45 1.83 10.78
C GLU A 63 6.22 0.58 11.22
N HIS A 64 5.57 -0.49 11.64
CA HIS A 64 6.26 -1.70 12.07
C HIS A 64 7.05 -2.34 10.91
N THR A 65 8.17 -2.94 11.22
CA THR A 65 9.11 -3.45 10.22
C THR A 65 8.49 -4.43 9.23
N ASP A 66 7.58 -5.29 9.70
CA ASP A 66 6.89 -6.25 8.83
C ASP A 66 5.89 -5.61 7.87
N HIS A 67 5.78 -4.28 7.88
CA HIS A 67 4.95 -3.52 6.95
C HIS A 67 5.74 -2.57 6.06
N ILE A 68 7.02 -2.30 6.39
CA ILE A 68 7.84 -1.34 5.65
C ILE A 68 9.22 -1.87 5.24
N ALA A 69 9.50 -3.15 5.45
CA ALA A 69 10.84 -3.69 5.23
C ALA A 69 11.39 -3.47 3.81
N GLY A 70 10.53 -3.50 2.79
CA GLY A 70 10.94 -3.30 1.41
C GLY A 70 10.86 -1.87 0.90
N LEU A 71 10.35 -0.95 1.72
CA LEU A 71 10.01 0.39 1.27
C LEU A 71 11.22 1.17 0.76
N GLN A 72 12.31 1.20 1.50
CA GLN A 72 13.48 2.00 1.14
C GLN A 72 14.06 1.60 -0.22
N GLN A 73 14.25 0.30 -0.44
CA GLN A 73 14.78 -0.20 -1.70
C GLN A 73 13.80 0.02 -2.86
N LEU A 74 12.52 -0.17 -2.59
CA LEU A 74 11.51 0.02 -3.61
C LEU A 74 11.46 1.47 -4.10
N LEU A 75 11.53 2.43 -3.20
CA LEU A 75 11.49 3.85 -3.53
C LEU A 75 12.78 4.34 -4.20
N LYS A 76 13.91 3.67 -3.98
CA LYS A 76 15.14 3.96 -4.71
C LYS A 76 15.04 3.57 -6.17
N ARG A 77 14.30 2.52 -6.47
CA ARG A 77 14.20 1.96 -7.82
C ARG A 77 13.03 2.51 -8.62
N PHE A 78 11.96 2.88 -7.94
CA PHE A 78 10.71 3.27 -8.60
C PHE A 78 10.17 4.56 -8.01
N ASP A 79 9.73 5.46 -8.87
CA ASP A 79 9.16 6.75 -8.45
C ASP A 79 7.64 6.57 -8.22
N ILE A 80 7.29 6.01 -7.08
CA ILE A 80 5.91 5.72 -6.72
C ILE A 80 5.54 6.54 -5.48
N PRO A 81 4.40 7.23 -5.46
CA PRO A 81 3.98 7.96 -4.27
C PRO A 81 3.57 7.02 -3.15
N VAL A 82 3.89 7.38 -1.92
CA VAL A 82 3.57 6.60 -0.74
C VAL A 82 2.67 7.42 0.16
N TYR A 83 1.54 6.82 0.52
CA TYR A 83 0.48 7.47 1.28
C TYR A 83 0.36 6.87 2.66
N THR A 84 0.46 7.72 3.68
CA THR A 84 0.15 7.32 5.05
C THR A 84 -0.08 8.57 5.90
N LYS A 85 -0.49 8.39 7.14
CA LYS A 85 -0.73 9.52 8.02
C LYS A 85 0.57 10.08 8.59
N GLN A 86 0.50 11.32 9.06
CA GLN A 86 1.67 12.07 9.54
C GLN A 86 2.43 11.34 10.65
N GLY A 87 1.73 10.76 11.61
CA GLY A 87 2.38 10.03 12.70
C GLY A 87 3.22 8.85 12.20
N THR A 88 2.68 8.12 11.23
CA THR A 88 3.41 7.01 10.62
C THR A 88 4.60 7.53 9.81
N TRP A 89 4.45 8.63 9.08
CA TRP A 89 5.55 9.24 8.33
C TRP A 89 6.72 9.62 9.22
N ARG A 90 6.44 10.20 10.37
CA ARG A 90 7.51 10.58 11.32
C ARG A 90 8.32 9.36 11.74
N GLU A 91 7.63 8.26 12.05
CA GLU A 91 8.30 7.02 12.46
C GLU A 91 9.09 6.40 11.32
N ILE A 92 8.56 6.43 10.11
CA ILE A 92 9.26 5.91 8.94
C ILE A 92 10.53 6.71 8.67
N GLN A 93 10.46 8.03 8.74
CA GLN A 93 11.61 8.90 8.49
C GLN A 93 12.72 8.71 9.54
N ASP A 94 12.35 8.29 10.74
CA ASP A 94 13.35 7.95 11.79
C ASP A 94 14.04 6.62 11.52
N LYS A 95 13.39 5.72 10.81
CA LYS A 95 13.89 4.35 10.57
C LYS A 95 14.54 4.18 9.20
N LEU A 96 14.07 4.89 8.19
CA LEU A 96 14.44 4.68 6.80
C LEU A 96 14.83 5.99 6.14
N ILE A 97 15.69 5.87 5.12
CA ILE A 97 16.02 7.00 4.25
C ILE A 97 15.13 6.87 3.01
N VAL A 98 14.16 7.78 2.89
CA VAL A 98 13.19 7.75 1.78
C VAL A 98 13.11 9.13 1.12
N PRO A 99 12.92 9.19 -0.22
CA PRO A 99 12.83 10.49 -0.91
C PRO A 99 11.57 11.25 -0.49
N LYS A 100 11.75 12.48 -0.05
CA LYS A 100 10.64 13.29 0.43
C LYS A 100 9.57 13.56 -0.62
N HIS A 101 9.97 13.66 -1.88
CA HIS A 101 9.01 13.94 -2.95
C HIS A 101 8.03 12.80 -3.21
N GLN A 102 8.33 11.59 -2.71
CA GLN A 102 7.44 10.44 -2.84
C GLN A 102 6.49 10.30 -1.65
N LEU A 103 6.68 11.08 -0.59
CA LEU A 103 5.87 11.01 0.63
C LEU A 103 4.64 11.89 0.51
N VAL A 104 3.46 11.29 0.64
CA VAL A 104 2.19 12.02 0.61
C VAL A 104 1.46 11.76 1.92
N GLU A 105 1.14 12.85 2.61
CA GLU A 105 0.39 12.75 3.86
C GLU A 105 -1.09 12.52 3.55
N LEU A 106 -1.68 11.51 4.18
CA LEU A 106 -3.11 11.27 4.06
C LEU A 106 -3.89 12.17 4.99
N THR A 107 -4.90 12.82 4.43
CA THR A 107 -5.86 13.60 5.17
C THR A 107 -7.21 12.91 5.10
N LYS A 108 -8.25 13.51 5.67
CA LYS A 108 -9.60 12.94 5.61
C LYS A 108 -10.12 12.94 4.17
N GLY A 109 -10.93 11.94 3.86
CA GLY A 109 -11.56 11.83 2.56
C GLY A 109 -10.96 10.73 1.72
N SER A 110 -11.38 10.65 0.49
CA SER A 110 -10.91 9.64 -0.44
C SER A 110 -10.02 10.26 -1.51
N LEU A 111 -9.22 9.42 -2.15
CA LEU A 111 -8.45 9.85 -3.31
C LEU A 111 -8.61 8.86 -4.46
N GLU A 112 -8.48 9.39 -5.66
CA GLU A 112 -8.65 8.59 -6.87
C GLU A 112 -7.28 8.29 -7.47
N LEU A 113 -7.04 7.00 -7.74
CA LEU A 113 -5.82 6.51 -8.38
C LEU A 113 -6.22 5.61 -9.53
N GLY A 114 -6.20 6.16 -10.75
CA GLY A 114 -6.68 5.44 -11.92
C GLY A 114 -8.14 5.05 -11.78
N ASN A 115 -8.42 3.77 -11.86
CA ASN A 115 -9.78 3.22 -11.74
C ASN A 115 -10.19 2.91 -10.30
N LEU A 116 -9.35 3.28 -9.33
CA LEU A 116 -9.58 2.97 -7.93
C LEU A 116 -9.85 4.23 -7.12
N THR A 117 -10.77 4.14 -6.18
CA THR A 117 -11.00 5.17 -5.18
C THR A 117 -10.61 4.60 -3.84
N VAL A 118 -9.71 5.26 -3.13
CA VAL A 118 -9.17 4.77 -1.86
C VAL A 118 -9.59 5.69 -0.73
N GLU A 119 -10.18 5.10 0.31
CA GLU A 119 -10.61 5.82 1.51
C GLU A 119 -9.91 5.24 2.72
N PRO A 120 -8.95 5.98 3.31
CA PRO A 120 -8.30 5.52 4.54
C PRO A 120 -9.19 5.72 5.76
N PHE A 121 -9.01 4.86 6.76
CA PHE A 121 -9.70 5.01 8.04
C PHE A 121 -8.75 4.64 9.18
N SER A 122 -8.97 5.23 10.35
CA SER A 122 -8.13 4.97 11.51
C SER A 122 -8.44 3.61 12.11
N VAL A 123 -7.39 2.95 12.60
CA VAL A 123 -7.48 1.61 13.19
C VAL A 123 -6.88 1.66 14.60
N SER A 124 -7.46 0.89 15.52
CA SER A 124 -6.91 0.75 16.87
C SER A 124 -5.78 -0.28 16.84
N HIS A 125 -4.56 0.16 17.10
CA HIS A 125 -3.38 -0.68 17.07
C HIS A 125 -2.24 0.01 17.82
N ASP A 126 -1.25 -0.77 18.23
CA ASP A 126 -0.06 -0.28 18.93
C ASP A 126 0.95 0.32 17.95
N ALA A 127 0.62 1.48 17.41
CA ALA A 127 1.45 2.20 16.45
C ALA A 127 1.09 3.69 16.52
N ALA A 128 1.87 4.53 15.85
CA ALA A 128 1.71 5.97 15.94
C ALA A 128 0.39 6.47 15.35
N ASP A 129 0.03 5.97 14.16
CA ASP A 129 -1.15 6.49 13.45
C ASP A 129 -1.68 5.45 12.45
N PRO A 130 -2.09 4.26 12.93
CA PRO A 130 -2.40 3.14 12.03
C PRO A 130 -3.67 3.36 11.23
N ILE A 131 -3.67 2.88 9.99
CA ILE A 131 -4.82 2.98 9.09
C ILE A 131 -5.13 1.65 8.41
N GLY A 132 -6.41 1.47 8.06
CA GLY A 132 -6.84 0.54 7.05
C GLY A 132 -7.30 1.33 5.83
N ILE A 133 -7.63 0.66 4.76
CA ILE A 133 -8.16 1.31 3.57
C ILE A 133 -9.39 0.58 3.03
N ASN A 134 -10.35 1.37 2.58
CA ASN A 134 -11.45 0.89 1.76
C ASN A 134 -11.11 1.25 0.31
N VAL A 135 -11.23 0.29 -0.58
CA VAL A 135 -10.98 0.52 -2.00
C VAL A 135 -12.25 0.26 -2.77
N TYR A 136 -12.64 1.22 -3.57
CA TYR A 136 -13.86 1.15 -4.36
C TYR A 136 -13.53 1.21 -5.84
N SER A 137 -14.28 0.46 -6.63
CA SER A 137 -14.24 0.58 -8.07
C SER A 137 -15.60 0.20 -8.64
N GLY A 138 -16.35 1.20 -9.12
CA GLY A 138 -17.72 0.99 -9.53
C GLY A 138 -18.57 0.45 -8.38
N LYS A 139 -19.10 -0.76 -8.55
CA LYS A 139 -19.93 -1.42 -7.53
C LYS A 139 -19.08 -2.29 -6.57
N ASP A 140 -17.83 -2.49 -6.88
CA ASP A 140 -16.96 -3.35 -6.10
C ASP A 140 -16.32 -2.60 -4.96
N LYS A 141 -16.10 -3.30 -3.85
CA LYS A 141 -15.44 -2.76 -2.67
C LYS A 141 -14.55 -3.82 -2.03
N ALA A 142 -13.36 -3.41 -1.64
CA ALA A 142 -12.47 -4.24 -0.83
C ALA A 142 -12.02 -3.44 0.38
N THR A 143 -11.92 -4.11 1.54
CA THR A 143 -11.41 -3.49 2.75
C THR A 143 -10.15 -4.24 3.16
N VAL A 144 -9.06 -3.50 3.35
CA VAL A 144 -7.78 -4.10 3.74
C VAL A 144 -7.36 -3.52 5.08
N VAL A 145 -7.23 -4.40 6.05
CA VAL A 145 -6.83 -4.06 7.42
C VAL A 145 -5.85 -5.12 7.90
N THR A 146 -4.75 -4.71 8.51
CA THR A 146 -3.76 -5.62 9.06
C THR A 146 -3.46 -5.27 10.51
N ASP A 147 -3.18 -6.30 11.33
CA ASP A 147 -2.78 -6.15 12.73
C ASP A 147 -3.72 -5.27 13.55
N THR A 148 -5.00 -5.57 13.50
CA THR A 148 -6.00 -4.66 14.01
C THR A 148 -6.33 -4.76 15.48
N GLY A 149 -5.85 -5.66 16.18
CA GLY A 149 -6.44 -5.78 17.47
C GLY A 149 -5.63 -6.47 18.52
N VAL A 150 -4.42 -6.48 18.33
CA VAL A 150 -3.67 -7.34 19.27
C VAL A 150 -2.59 -6.59 19.97
#